data_5a09119128ae668deb050720310d5bbf
#
_entry.id   5a09119128ae668deb050720310d5bbf
#
_cell.length_a   1.000
_cell.length_b   1.000
_cell.length_c   1.000
_cell.angle_alpha   90.00
_cell.angle_beta   90.00
_cell.angle_gamma   90.00
#
_symmetry.space_group_name_H-M   'P 1'
#
loop_
_entity.id
_entity.type
_entity.pdbx_description
1 polymer ?
#
loop_
_entity_poly.entity_id
_entity_poly.type
_entity_poly.pdbx_seq_one_letter_code
_entity_poly.pdbx_strand_id
1 'polypeptide(L)'
;MPSKDFIVFDSDSHVVEPAVLWEKYLEAEYRTLGKHALWRQEGRTGAYLKVNGEIFRDRSNPNLPRHALWRPGMDWDAVGALDPHVRNPATDGASDPRARLADMDAMGVDQSLLYPTWFAEGFFLVRDPDVAYALARAYNDWILDFCKAAPERLFAAAILPLQNMDFALEELGRVARLPSFRAVFIRPMFVEDHYLNHPYYDPLWAELERLRITAAVHATPGLWNPEWTSHGPFVEKVKDRLAQPPVPGGGGGPFAGGTGGAGQSITFIGATPLGHPLAPILAPWLDNHMFVASTLIGFTVMERYPAMKVVVAHGKASWMQEVLEKMEASTRVIPLLHHYPVSTEPEEVWEHGNVMLGFDAEERMIQKLPQDFAHKVVWGSRYPHHDAASAWDALARLRGANVPEPLIARMMGGNAAQQFAIESQRVPVA
;
A
#
# COMPACT_ATOMS: atom_id res chain seq x y z
N MET A 1 -7.15 7.55 -32.58
CA MET A 1 -7.09 7.52 -31.08
C MET A 1 -6.54 6.18 -30.66
N PRO A 2 -5.78 6.08 -29.59
CA PRO A 2 -5.40 4.77 -29.06
C PRO A 2 -6.67 3.99 -28.73
N SER A 3 -6.70 2.71 -29.05
CA SER A 3 -7.86 1.84 -28.86
C SER A 3 -7.48 0.61 -28.05
N LYS A 4 -8.45 0.06 -27.34
CA LYS A 4 -8.35 -1.20 -26.58
C LYS A 4 -9.68 -1.93 -26.67
N ASP A 5 -9.65 -3.25 -26.66
CA ASP A 5 -10.83 -4.15 -26.70
C ASP A 5 -11.00 -4.97 -25.44
N PHE A 6 -10.33 -4.59 -24.38
CA PHE A 6 -10.43 -5.17 -23.04
C PHE A 6 -10.65 -4.06 -22.00
N ILE A 7 -11.15 -4.47 -20.84
CA ILE A 7 -11.33 -3.59 -19.68
C ILE A 7 -9.97 -3.32 -19.06
N VAL A 8 -9.66 -2.03 -18.83
CA VAL A 8 -8.53 -1.61 -18.00
C VAL A 8 -9.03 -1.35 -16.59
N PHE A 9 -8.44 -2.06 -15.65
CA PHE A 9 -8.68 -1.90 -14.22
C PHE A 9 -7.48 -1.23 -13.56
N ASP A 10 -7.70 -0.07 -12.98
CA ASP A 10 -6.70 0.65 -12.18
C ASP A 10 -6.72 0.11 -10.75
N SER A 11 -5.69 -0.68 -10.41
CA SER A 11 -5.57 -1.36 -9.12
C SER A 11 -4.94 -0.49 -8.03
N ASP A 12 -4.51 0.72 -8.36
CA ASP A 12 -3.82 1.63 -7.45
C ASP A 12 -4.14 3.08 -7.82
N SER A 13 -5.28 3.56 -7.35
CA SER A 13 -5.76 4.93 -7.53
C SER A 13 -6.13 5.51 -6.18
N HIS A 14 -5.95 6.81 -5.98
CA HIS A 14 -6.14 7.43 -4.67
C HIS A 14 -7.25 8.48 -4.67
N VAL A 15 -7.85 8.63 -3.50
CA VAL A 15 -8.67 9.79 -3.17
C VAL A 15 -7.93 10.68 -2.18
N VAL A 16 -8.32 11.95 -2.10
CA VAL A 16 -7.84 12.86 -1.05
C VAL A 16 -9.02 13.22 -0.19
N GLU A 17 -8.97 12.78 1.05
CA GLU A 17 -10.07 12.92 1.99
C GLU A 17 -10.35 14.41 2.27
N PRO A 18 -11.57 14.90 1.97
CA PRO A 18 -11.93 16.29 2.21
C PRO A 18 -12.32 16.52 3.67
N ALA A 19 -12.26 17.77 4.13
CA ALA A 19 -12.62 18.15 5.50
C ALA A 19 -14.04 17.69 5.90
N VAL A 20 -14.95 17.62 4.93
CA VAL A 20 -16.34 17.18 5.15
C VAL A 20 -16.43 15.77 5.73
N LEU A 21 -15.42 14.93 5.56
CA LEU A 21 -15.37 13.59 6.16
C LEU A 21 -15.48 13.70 7.69
N TRP A 22 -14.66 14.52 8.31
CA TRP A 22 -14.68 14.72 9.78
C TRP A 22 -15.89 15.50 10.27
N GLU A 23 -16.50 16.29 9.42
CA GLU A 23 -17.63 17.17 9.79
C GLU A 23 -18.97 16.46 9.66
N LYS A 24 -19.14 15.65 8.61
CA LYS A 24 -20.42 15.04 8.25
C LYS A 24 -20.50 13.55 8.59
N TYR A 25 -19.41 12.81 8.37
CA TYR A 25 -19.42 11.34 8.51
C TYR A 25 -18.92 10.87 9.87
N LEU A 26 -18.05 11.65 10.53
CA LEU A 26 -17.63 11.31 11.90
C LEU A 26 -18.76 11.63 12.89
N GLU A 27 -19.06 10.67 13.76
CA GLU A 27 -20.07 10.79 14.79
C GLU A 27 -19.79 12.01 15.69
N ALA A 28 -20.86 12.71 16.10
CA ALA A 28 -20.74 14.02 16.74
C ALA A 28 -19.87 13.99 18.01
N GLU A 29 -19.96 12.93 18.79
CA GLU A 29 -19.20 12.73 20.02
C GLU A 29 -17.69 12.55 19.77
N TYR A 30 -17.32 12.01 18.61
CA TYR A 30 -15.90 11.79 18.25
C TYR A 30 -15.28 12.95 17.48
N ARG A 31 -16.01 13.98 17.06
CA ARG A 31 -15.49 15.05 16.19
C ARG A 31 -14.27 15.76 16.75
N THR A 32 -14.27 16.07 18.04
CA THR A 32 -13.14 16.74 18.69
C THR A 32 -11.96 15.80 18.83
N LEU A 33 -12.18 14.60 19.33
CA LEU A 33 -11.12 13.58 19.50
C LEU A 33 -10.58 13.11 18.17
N GLY A 34 -11.44 12.91 17.17
CA GLY A 34 -11.03 12.49 15.83
C GLY A 34 -10.16 13.53 15.12
N LYS A 35 -10.49 14.83 15.25
CA LYS A 35 -9.62 15.91 14.74
C LYS A 35 -8.31 16.04 15.52
N HIS A 36 -8.28 15.64 16.77
CA HIS A 36 -7.03 15.55 17.52
C HIS A 36 -6.21 14.33 17.07
N ALA A 37 -6.87 13.18 16.90
CA ALA A 37 -6.23 11.91 16.57
C ALA A 37 -5.69 11.87 15.14
N LEU A 38 -6.47 12.34 14.16
CA LEU A 38 -6.09 12.39 12.75
C LEU A 38 -6.79 13.58 12.06
N TRP A 39 -6.02 14.55 11.60
CA TRP A 39 -6.58 15.74 10.97
C TRP A 39 -5.68 16.31 9.87
N ARG A 40 -6.30 16.57 8.72
CA ARG A 40 -5.69 17.35 7.66
C ARG A 40 -6.00 18.84 7.85
N GLN A 41 -4.99 19.62 8.13
CA GLN A 41 -5.10 21.07 8.29
C GLN A 41 -4.51 21.80 7.08
N GLU A 42 -5.29 22.72 6.50
CA GLU A 42 -4.80 23.56 5.42
C GLU A 42 -3.73 24.55 5.91
N GLY A 43 -2.63 24.62 5.17
CA GLY A 43 -1.56 25.60 5.36
C GLY A 43 -1.46 26.58 4.19
N ARG A 44 -0.46 27.43 4.21
CA ARG A 44 -0.28 28.47 3.18
C ARG A 44 0.05 27.89 1.80
N THR A 45 0.98 26.96 1.73
CA THR A 45 1.48 26.37 0.49
C THR A 45 1.12 24.89 0.31
N GLY A 46 0.56 24.27 1.33
CA GLY A 46 0.15 22.87 1.34
C GLY A 46 -0.65 22.54 2.59
N ALA A 47 -0.90 21.26 2.83
CA ALA A 47 -1.60 20.79 4.01
C ALA A 47 -0.65 20.14 5.01
N TYR A 48 -1.01 20.21 6.29
CA TYR A 48 -0.36 19.50 7.38
C TYR A 48 -1.18 18.29 7.75
N LEU A 49 -0.55 17.15 7.93
CA LEU A 49 -1.16 16.02 8.59
C LEU A 49 -0.81 16.06 10.08
N LYS A 50 -1.82 16.14 10.93
CA LYS A 50 -1.69 16.01 12.37
C LYS A 50 -2.11 14.62 12.81
N VAL A 51 -1.31 14.00 13.65
CA VAL A 51 -1.60 12.72 14.29
C VAL A 51 -1.39 12.86 15.79
N ASN A 52 -2.37 12.47 16.58
CA ASN A 52 -2.35 12.59 18.05
C ASN A 52 -1.98 14.00 18.55
N GLY A 53 -2.48 15.03 17.86
CA GLY A 53 -2.26 16.45 18.18
C GLY A 53 -0.97 17.06 17.64
N GLU A 54 -0.06 16.26 17.14
CA GLU A 54 1.25 16.72 16.64
C GLU A 54 1.28 16.82 15.11
N ILE A 55 2.10 17.70 14.56
CA ILE A 55 2.34 17.74 13.11
C ILE A 55 3.19 16.52 12.76
N PHE A 56 2.54 15.55 12.14
CA PHE A 56 3.20 14.33 11.66
C PHE A 56 3.86 14.57 10.30
N ARG A 57 3.25 15.38 9.44
CA ARG A 57 3.79 15.69 8.14
C ARG A 57 3.45 17.11 7.70
N ASP A 58 4.49 17.85 7.34
CA ASP A 58 4.39 19.18 6.75
C ASP A 58 4.52 19.10 5.23
N ARG A 59 3.37 19.07 4.55
CA ARG A 59 3.29 19.11 3.09
C ARG A 59 3.46 20.51 2.50
N SER A 60 3.65 21.50 3.34
CA SER A 60 4.04 22.84 2.88
C SER A 60 5.53 22.94 2.54
N ASN A 61 6.32 21.94 2.92
CA ASN A 61 7.73 21.87 2.56
C ASN A 61 7.88 21.65 1.04
N PRO A 62 8.52 22.61 0.32
CA PRO A 62 8.67 22.52 -1.13
C PRO A 62 9.55 21.35 -1.60
N ASN A 63 10.36 20.78 -0.69
CA ASN A 63 11.26 19.67 -1.00
C ASN A 63 10.60 18.28 -0.85
N LEU A 64 9.32 18.23 -0.42
CA LEU A 64 8.60 16.96 -0.29
C LEU A 64 7.68 16.73 -1.48
N PRO A 65 7.51 15.47 -1.94
CA PRO A 65 6.54 15.11 -2.96
C PRO A 65 5.15 15.60 -2.58
N ARG A 66 4.43 16.13 -3.56
CA ARG A 66 3.08 16.67 -3.37
C ARG A 66 2.06 15.66 -3.86
N HIS A 67 1.02 15.46 -3.10
CA HIS A 67 -0.09 14.61 -3.50
C HIS A 67 -1.11 15.37 -4.36
N ALA A 68 -1.82 14.60 -5.19
CA ALA A 68 -3.00 15.04 -5.90
C ALA A 68 -2.80 16.21 -6.86
N LEU A 69 -1.64 16.32 -7.48
CA LEU A 69 -1.33 17.38 -8.46
C LEU A 69 -1.45 16.93 -9.90
N TRP A 70 -1.32 15.64 -10.16
CA TRP A 70 -1.36 15.11 -11.52
C TRP A 70 -2.78 15.16 -12.10
N ARG A 71 -2.87 15.49 -13.36
CA ARG A 71 -4.11 15.53 -14.13
C ARG A 71 -3.90 14.82 -15.48
N PRO A 72 -4.95 14.26 -16.10
CA PRO A 72 -4.85 13.67 -17.42
C PRO A 72 -4.18 14.61 -18.44
N GLY A 73 -3.18 14.08 -19.14
CA GLY A 73 -2.36 14.85 -20.06
C GLY A 73 -1.09 15.48 -19.50
N MET A 74 -0.84 15.39 -18.19
CA MET A 74 0.44 15.76 -17.59
C MET A 74 1.42 14.59 -17.67
N ASP A 75 2.66 14.90 -17.96
CA ASP A 75 3.80 14.01 -17.76
C ASP A 75 4.60 14.40 -16.50
N TRP A 76 5.64 13.66 -16.19
CA TRP A 76 6.48 13.93 -15.02
C TRP A 76 7.21 15.27 -15.09
N ASP A 77 7.57 15.72 -16.31
CA ASP A 77 8.22 17.02 -16.52
C ASP A 77 7.24 18.16 -16.21
N ALA A 78 5.98 18.02 -16.64
CA ALA A 78 4.93 18.99 -16.33
C ALA A 78 4.64 19.07 -14.83
N VAL A 79 4.64 17.95 -14.11
CA VAL A 79 4.50 17.92 -12.64
C VAL A 79 5.73 18.55 -11.97
N GLY A 80 6.93 18.23 -12.46
CA GLY A 80 8.20 18.77 -11.95
C GLY A 80 8.35 20.27 -12.17
N ALA A 81 7.70 20.82 -13.20
CA ALA A 81 7.70 22.26 -13.50
C ALA A 81 6.75 23.08 -12.61
N LEU A 82 5.89 22.46 -11.81
CA LEU A 82 5.00 23.17 -10.88
C LEU A 82 5.82 23.91 -9.81
N ASP A 83 5.56 25.21 -9.66
CA ASP A 83 6.26 26.02 -8.64
C ASP A 83 5.98 25.46 -7.22
N PRO A 84 7.00 24.98 -6.50
CA PRO A 84 6.83 24.45 -5.17
C PRO A 84 6.50 25.51 -4.11
N HIS A 85 6.68 26.78 -4.40
CA HIS A 85 6.44 27.88 -3.46
C HIS A 85 5.02 28.46 -3.52
N VAL A 86 4.23 28.06 -4.52
CA VAL A 86 2.82 28.41 -4.63
C VAL A 86 1.92 27.24 -4.27
N ARG A 87 0.72 27.56 -3.80
CA ARG A 87 -0.29 26.54 -3.54
C ARG A 87 -0.80 25.98 -4.87
N ASN A 88 -0.54 24.71 -5.10
CA ASN A 88 -1.15 23.96 -6.18
C ASN A 88 -2.34 23.17 -5.60
N PRO A 89 -3.58 23.47 -5.97
CA PRO A 89 -4.74 22.72 -5.46
C PRO A 89 -4.68 21.27 -5.96
N ALA A 90 -5.23 20.36 -5.17
CA ALA A 90 -5.48 19.01 -5.62
C ALA A 90 -6.39 19.03 -6.86
N THR A 91 -6.26 18.01 -7.73
CA THR A 91 -7.20 17.84 -8.83
C THR A 91 -8.60 17.54 -8.30
N ASP A 92 -9.65 18.03 -8.95
CA ASP A 92 -11.03 17.87 -8.51
C ASP A 92 -11.42 16.39 -8.39
N GLY A 93 -10.98 15.54 -9.31
CA GLY A 93 -11.21 14.09 -9.26
C GLY A 93 -10.61 13.37 -8.06
N ALA A 94 -9.76 14.05 -7.27
CA ALA A 94 -9.27 13.50 -6.01
C ALA A 94 -10.36 13.39 -4.93
N SER A 95 -11.41 14.22 -4.98
CA SER A 95 -12.47 14.26 -3.97
C SER A 95 -13.91 14.41 -4.52
N ASP A 96 -14.05 14.67 -5.83
CA ASP A 96 -15.33 14.71 -6.54
C ASP A 96 -15.48 13.50 -7.46
N PRO A 97 -16.50 12.64 -7.27
CA PRO A 97 -16.66 11.42 -8.07
C PRO A 97 -17.01 11.67 -9.53
N ARG A 98 -17.67 12.80 -9.88
CA ARG A 98 -17.99 13.13 -11.27
C ARG A 98 -16.75 13.56 -12.03
N ALA A 99 -15.94 14.42 -11.43
CA ALA A 99 -14.64 14.79 -11.96
C ALA A 99 -13.72 13.56 -12.10
N ARG A 100 -13.76 12.64 -11.12
CA ARG A 100 -13.04 11.36 -11.16
C ARG A 100 -13.41 10.55 -12.40
N LEU A 101 -14.68 10.38 -12.68
CA LEU A 101 -15.14 9.62 -13.84
C LEU A 101 -14.68 10.25 -15.16
N ALA A 102 -14.72 11.57 -15.28
CA ALA A 102 -14.21 12.28 -16.45
C ALA A 102 -12.70 12.09 -16.62
N ASP A 103 -11.93 12.15 -15.53
CA ASP A 103 -10.48 11.88 -15.56
C ASP A 103 -10.18 10.43 -15.94
N MET A 104 -10.93 9.45 -15.40
CA MET A 104 -10.79 8.04 -15.79
C MET A 104 -11.04 7.83 -17.28
N ASP A 105 -12.07 8.46 -17.85
CA ASP A 105 -12.36 8.39 -19.28
C ASP A 105 -11.20 8.98 -20.11
N ALA A 106 -10.67 10.13 -19.70
CA ALA A 106 -9.52 10.74 -20.34
C ALA A 106 -8.25 9.88 -20.26
N MET A 107 -8.05 9.18 -19.14
CA MET A 107 -6.92 8.27 -18.90
C MET A 107 -7.06 6.91 -19.60
N GLY A 108 -8.25 6.53 -20.07
CA GLY A 108 -8.53 5.20 -20.62
C GLY A 108 -8.75 4.12 -19.55
N VAL A 109 -9.19 4.50 -18.36
CA VAL A 109 -9.48 3.61 -17.23
C VAL A 109 -10.97 3.31 -17.18
N ASP A 110 -11.35 2.04 -17.22
CA ASP A 110 -12.75 1.62 -17.16
C ASP A 110 -13.22 1.45 -15.72
N GLN A 111 -12.40 0.84 -14.87
CA GLN A 111 -12.70 0.53 -13.48
C GLN A 111 -11.50 0.87 -12.58
N SER A 112 -11.75 1.24 -11.33
CA SER A 112 -10.69 1.67 -10.41
C SER A 112 -10.96 1.25 -8.99
N LEU A 113 -9.91 0.77 -8.30
CA LEU A 113 -9.88 0.57 -6.85
C LEU A 113 -9.28 1.82 -6.20
N LEU A 114 -10.02 2.41 -5.26
CA LEU A 114 -9.68 3.66 -4.61
C LEU A 114 -9.06 3.44 -3.24
N TYR A 115 -7.88 4.00 -3.04
CA TYR A 115 -7.13 3.98 -1.80
C TYR A 115 -7.17 5.33 -1.08
N PRO A 116 -7.04 5.35 0.25
CA PRO A 116 -6.86 6.59 1.01
C PRO A 116 -5.54 7.27 0.70
N THR A 117 -5.43 8.57 1.01
CA THR A 117 -4.16 9.31 1.02
C THR A 117 -3.76 9.70 2.45
N TRP A 118 -4.56 10.53 3.13
CA TRP A 118 -4.23 10.97 4.49
C TRP A 118 -4.42 9.88 5.53
N PHE A 119 -5.44 9.05 5.36
CA PHE A 119 -5.65 7.87 6.20
C PHE A 119 -4.54 6.84 5.99
N ALA A 120 -4.08 6.63 4.77
CA ALA A 120 -2.93 5.76 4.50
C ALA A 120 -1.68 6.20 5.27
N GLU A 121 -1.47 7.51 5.41
CA GLU A 121 -0.29 8.06 6.07
C GLU A 121 -0.36 7.98 7.60
N GLY A 122 -1.48 8.33 8.22
CA GLY A 122 -1.54 8.59 9.66
C GLY A 122 -2.49 7.74 10.48
N PHE A 123 -3.44 7.05 9.86
CA PHE A 123 -4.52 6.37 10.56
C PHE A 123 -4.02 5.29 11.54
N PHE A 124 -3.08 4.47 11.13
CA PHE A 124 -2.56 3.38 11.95
C PHE A 124 -1.68 3.83 13.13
N LEU A 125 -1.39 5.15 13.21
CA LEU A 125 -0.69 5.78 14.33
C LEU A 125 -1.65 6.39 15.36
N VAL A 126 -2.95 6.37 15.12
CA VAL A 126 -3.97 6.80 16.10
C VAL A 126 -3.91 5.88 17.30
N ARG A 127 -3.71 6.45 18.49
CA ARG A 127 -3.48 5.68 19.72
C ARG A 127 -4.74 5.16 20.39
N ASP A 128 -5.83 5.93 20.29
CA ASP A 128 -7.11 5.57 20.91
C ASP A 128 -7.90 4.65 19.98
N PRO A 129 -8.15 3.39 20.33
CA PRO A 129 -8.82 2.44 19.45
C PRO A 129 -10.30 2.77 19.19
N ASP A 130 -11.00 3.40 20.13
CA ASP A 130 -12.40 3.81 19.94
C ASP A 130 -12.47 4.95 18.92
N VAL A 131 -11.54 5.90 19.01
CA VAL A 131 -11.42 7.00 18.04
C VAL A 131 -10.97 6.47 16.67
N ALA A 132 -10.06 5.51 16.62
CA ALA A 132 -9.66 4.84 15.38
C ALA A 132 -10.85 4.13 14.73
N TYR A 133 -11.69 3.45 15.52
CA TYR A 133 -12.88 2.79 15.02
C TYR A 133 -13.89 3.79 14.43
N ALA A 134 -14.18 4.88 15.14
CA ALA A 134 -15.05 5.93 14.65
C ALA A 134 -14.52 6.57 13.34
N LEU A 135 -13.22 6.82 13.26
CA LEU A 135 -12.56 7.35 12.06
C LEU A 135 -12.62 6.37 10.89
N ALA A 136 -12.40 5.07 11.13
CA ALA A 136 -12.49 4.03 10.08
C ALA A 136 -13.91 3.99 9.47
N ARG A 137 -14.94 3.97 10.31
CA ARG A 137 -16.34 4.03 9.88
C ARG A 137 -16.63 5.29 9.06
N ALA A 138 -16.17 6.45 9.54
CA ALA A 138 -16.36 7.72 8.85
C ALA A 138 -15.71 7.72 7.45
N TYR A 139 -14.49 7.20 7.33
CA TYR A 139 -13.83 7.02 6.03
C TYR A 139 -14.61 6.07 5.13
N ASN A 140 -14.97 4.89 5.64
CA ASN A 140 -15.64 3.86 4.85
C ASN A 140 -17.03 4.32 4.39
N ASP A 141 -17.76 5.06 5.20
CA ASP A 141 -19.06 5.62 4.80
C ASP A 141 -18.91 6.73 3.76
N TRP A 142 -17.90 7.59 3.89
CA TRP A 142 -17.60 8.62 2.90
C TRP A 142 -17.19 8.03 1.55
N ILE A 143 -16.27 7.07 1.53
CA ILE A 143 -15.81 6.46 0.27
C ILE A 143 -16.90 5.60 -0.39
N LEU A 144 -17.79 5.02 0.41
CA LEU A 144 -18.98 4.34 -0.11
C LEU A 144 -19.88 5.32 -0.87
N ASP A 145 -20.13 6.50 -0.29
CA ASP A 145 -20.93 7.54 -0.95
C ASP A 145 -20.25 8.04 -2.24
N PHE A 146 -18.93 8.14 -2.25
CA PHE A 146 -18.15 8.45 -3.45
C PHE A 146 -18.36 7.41 -4.55
N CYS A 147 -18.25 6.11 -4.22
CA CYS A 147 -18.41 5.02 -5.17
C CYS A 147 -19.83 4.87 -5.74
N LYS A 148 -20.86 5.36 -5.03
CA LYS A 148 -22.26 5.34 -5.52
C LYS A 148 -22.48 6.10 -6.82
N ALA A 149 -21.57 7.00 -7.21
CA ALA A 149 -21.66 7.73 -8.48
C ALA A 149 -21.55 6.82 -9.71
N ALA A 150 -20.82 5.72 -9.60
CA ALA A 150 -20.70 4.68 -10.62
C ALA A 150 -20.25 3.35 -9.96
N PRO A 151 -21.18 2.61 -9.35
CA PRO A 151 -20.86 1.42 -8.54
C PRO A 151 -20.25 0.27 -9.34
N GLU A 152 -20.41 0.29 -10.67
CA GLU A 152 -19.79 -0.65 -11.61
C GLU A 152 -18.37 -0.25 -12.03
N ARG A 153 -17.95 0.97 -11.72
CA ARG A 153 -16.63 1.51 -12.10
C ARG A 153 -15.73 1.86 -10.92
N LEU A 154 -16.32 2.26 -9.79
CA LEU A 154 -15.63 2.75 -8.61
C LEU A 154 -15.74 1.75 -7.47
N PHE A 155 -14.61 1.24 -7.05
CA PHE A 155 -14.48 0.32 -5.92
C PHE A 155 -13.55 0.92 -4.87
N ALA A 156 -13.64 0.46 -3.64
CA ALA A 156 -12.87 1.00 -2.53
C ALA A 156 -12.10 -0.08 -1.77
N ALA A 157 -10.94 0.31 -1.28
CA ALA A 157 -10.25 -0.39 -0.20
C ALA A 157 -10.73 0.17 1.14
N ALA A 158 -11.29 -0.68 2.00
CA ALA A 158 -11.75 -0.29 3.32
C ALA A 158 -10.57 -0.07 4.28
N ILE A 159 -10.72 0.87 5.20
CA ILE A 159 -9.85 1.05 6.35
C ILE A 159 -10.40 0.25 7.53
N LEU A 160 -9.54 -0.51 8.20
CA LEU A 160 -9.88 -1.24 9.43
C LEU A 160 -9.05 -0.74 10.62
N PRO A 161 -9.65 -0.60 11.81
CA PRO A 161 -8.95 -0.14 13.01
C PRO A 161 -8.11 -1.28 13.62
N LEU A 162 -6.95 -1.57 13.02
CA LEU A 162 -6.06 -2.65 13.44
C LEU A 162 -5.47 -2.44 14.85
N GLN A 163 -5.69 -1.30 15.46
CA GLN A 163 -5.39 -1.01 16.86
C GLN A 163 -6.21 -1.88 17.84
N ASN A 164 -7.35 -2.40 17.39
CA ASN A 164 -8.16 -3.35 18.12
C ASN A 164 -8.76 -4.38 17.16
N MET A 165 -8.41 -5.64 17.33
CA MET A 165 -8.81 -6.69 16.39
C MET A 165 -10.33 -6.94 16.39
N ASP A 166 -11.00 -6.82 17.51
CA ASP A 166 -12.46 -7.00 17.58
C ASP A 166 -13.17 -5.91 16.77
N PHE A 167 -12.76 -4.67 16.89
CA PHE A 167 -13.27 -3.56 16.09
C PHE A 167 -12.93 -3.73 14.60
N ALA A 168 -11.74 -4.24 14.28
CA ALA A 168 -11.35 -4.51 12.91
C ALA A 168 -12.24 -5.58 12.27
N LEU A 169 -12.54 -6.66 12.98
CA LEU A 169 -13.42 -7.74 12.50
C LEU A 169 -14.88 -7.29 12.40
N GLU A 170 -15.36 -6.48 13.34
CA GLU A 170 -16.71 -5.90 13.28
C GLU A 170 -16.87 -5.03 12.03
N GLU A 171 -15.93 -4.11 11.80
CA GLU A 171 -15.96 -3.24 10.63
C GLU A 171 -15.78 -4.03 9.32
N LEU A 172 -14.88 -5.03 9.30
CA LEU A 172 -14.73 -5.92 8.15
C LEU A 172 -16.05 -6.62 7.83
N GLY A 173 -16.75 -7.16 8.83
CA GLY A 173 -18.07 -7.80 8.67
C GLY A 173 -19.14 -6.82 8.15
N ARG A 174 -19.03 -5.55 8.48
CA ARG A 174 -19.93 -4.49 7.98
C ARG A 174 -19.66 -4.18 6.51
N VAL A 175 -18.41 -3.86 6.15
CA VAL A 175 -18.04 -3.45 4.80
C VAL A 175 -18.11 -4.60 3.79
N ALA A 176 -17.87 -5.83 4.20
CA ALA A 176 -17.94 -7.01 3.35
C ALA A 176 -19.31 -7.24 2.70
N ARG A 177 -20.37 -6.66 3.28
CA ARG A 177 -21.75 -6.73 2.76
C ARG A 177 -22.03 -5.69 1.68
N LEU A 178 -21.13 -4.76 1.46
CA LEU A 178 -21.29 -3.60 0.58
C LEU A 178 -20.51 -3.84 -0.72
N PRO A 179 -21.16 -3.85 -1.88
CA PRO A 179 -20.54 -4.29 -3.14
C PRO A 179 -19.42 -3.37 -3.64
N SER A 180 -19.31 -2.15 -3.14
CA SER A 180 -18.22 -1.23 -3.51
C SER A 180 -16.89 -1.61 -2.88
N PHE A 181 -16.87 -2.34 -1.75
CA PHE A 181 -15.63 -2.74 -1.11
C PHE A 181 -15.11 -4.05 -1.71
N ARG A 182 -13.90 -4.02 -2.28
CA ARG A 182 -13.24 -5.17 -2.90
C ARG A 182 -11.92 -5.53 -2.25
N ALA A 183 -11.41 -4.64 -1.41
CA ALA A 183 -10.18 -4.83 -0.69
C ALA A 183 -10.23 -4.18 0.70
N VAL A 184 -9.29 -4.58 1.53
CA VAL A 184 -8.95 -3.91 2.78
C VAL A 184 -7.55 -3.33 2.64
N PHE A 185 -7.41 -2.06 2.99
CA PHE A 185 -6.11 -1.38 3.00
C PHE A 185 -5.27 -1.88 4.18
N ILE A 186 -4.12 -2.42 3.87
CA ILE A 186 -3.14 -2.87 4.87
C ILE A 186 -1.85 -2.08 4.67
N ARG A 187 -1.43 -1.36 5.69
CA ARG A 187 -0.13 -0.71 5.69
C ARG A 187 0.94 -1.66 6.21
N PRO A 188 2.07 -1.83 5.51
CA PRO A 188 3.16 -2.69 5.97
C PRO A 188 3.95 -2.01 7.10
N MET A 189 3.38 -2.04 8.30
CA MET A 189 3.97 -1.47 9.51
C MET A 189 3.54 -2.25 10.75
N PHE A 190 4.21 -1.97 11.85
CA PHE A 190 3.76 -2.42 13.16
C PHE A 190 2.51 -1.66 13.59
N VAL A 191 1.52 -2.38 14.09
CA VAL A 191 0.40 -1.82 14.83
C VAL A 191 0.34 -2.55 16.17
N GLU A 192 0.26 -1.81 17.27
CA GLU A 192 0.27 -2.37 18.62
C GLU A 192 1.46 -3.34 18.87
N ASP A 193 2.66 -2.95 18.43
CA ASP A 193 3.89 -3.74 18.52
C ASP A 193 3.86 -5.09 17.77
N HIS A 194 2.92 -5.30 16.85
CA HIS A 194 2.76 -6.54 16.11
C HIS A 194 3.07 -6.36 14.61
N TYR A 195 3.80 -7.31 14.03
CA TYR A 195 3.95 -7.42 12.57
C TYR A 195 2.78 -8.13 11.93
N LEU A 196 2.67 -8.05 10.62
CA LEU A 196 1.65 -8.73 9.84
C LEU A 196 1.68 -10.27 9.96
N ASN A 197 2.82 -10.88 10.32
CA ASN A 197 2.93 -12.33 10.57
C ASN A 197 2.68 -12.73 12.04
N HIS A 198 2.43 -11.78 12.93
CA HIS A 198 2.16 -12.06 14.33
C HIS A 198 0.78 -12.72 14.50
N PRO A 199 0.61 -13.66 15.43
CA PRO A 199 -0.68 -14.31 15.71
C PRO A 199 -1.84 -13.36 16.02
N TYR A 200 -1.56 -12.14 16.42
CA TYR A 200 -2.54 -11.07 16.57
C TYR A 200 -3.41 -10.88 15.32
N TYR A 201 -2.82 -11.04 14.13
CA TYR A 201 -3.52 -10.86 12.86
C TYR A 201 -4.20 -12.13 12.33
N ASP A 202 -4.02 -13.28 12.96
CA ASP A 202 -4.60 -14.54 12.48
C ASP A 202 -6.12 -14.48 12.30
N PRO A 203 -6.91 -13.86 13.21
CA PRO A 203 -8.35 -13.71 13.01
C PRO A 203 -8.69 -12.87 11.77
N LEU A 204 -7.89 -11.85 11.48
CA LEU A 204 -8.08 -11.00 10.29
C LEU A 204 -7.80 -11.79 9.01
N TRP A 205 -6.69 -12.54 8.96
CA TRP A 205 -6.33 -13.33 7.78
C TRP A 205 -7.37 -14.41 7.49
N ALA A 206 -7.81 -15.13 8.52
CA ALA A 206 -8.87 -16.12 8.40
C ALA A 206 -10.19 -15.53 7.87
N GLU A 207 -10.56 -14.35 8.35
CA GLU A 207 -11.82 -13.71 7.93
C GLU A 207 -11.73 -13.13 6.51
N LEU A 208 -10.59 -12.57 6.10
CA LEU A 208 -10.36 -12.12 4.72
C LEU A 208 -10.40 -13.30 3.75
N GLU A 209 -9.78 -14.43 4.10
CA GLU A 209 -9.86 -15.65 3.30
C GLU A 209 -11.30 -16.14 3.17
N ARG A 210 -12.02 -16.24 4.28
CA ARG A 210 -13.43 -16.67 4.31
C ARG A 210 -14.35 -15.80 3.48
N LEU A 211 -14.17 -14.48 3.55
CA LEU A 211 -14.96 -13.48 2.83
C LEU A 211 -14.50 -13.28 1.39
N ARG A 212 -13.33 -13.81 1.01
CA ARG A 212 -12.67 -13.59 -0.29
C ARG A 212 -12.43 -12.11 -0.62
N ILE A 213 -12.16 -11.31 0.41
CA ILE A 213 -11.79 -9.90 0.28
C ILE A 213 -10.27 -9.81 0.21
N THR A 214 -9.76 -9.01 -0.72
CA THR A 214 -8.32 -8.88 -0.96
C THR A 214 -7.66 -8.04 0.13
N ALA A 215 -6.58 -8.53 0.73
CA ALA A 215 -5.65 -7.73 1.50
C ALA A 215 -4.81 -6.87 0.54
N ALA A 216 -5.10 -5.58 0.46
CA ALA A 216 -4.37 -4.65 -0.38
C ALA A 216 -3.28 -3.97 0.44
N VAL A 217 -2.08 -4.52 0.35
CA VAL A 217 -0.92 -4.00 1.05
C VAL A 217 -0.34 -2.86 0.24
N HIS A 218 -0.27 -1.68 0.83
CA HIS A 218 0.18 -0.48 0.15
C HIS A 218 1.19 0.29 1.00
N ALA A 219 2.40 0.48 0.47
CA ALA A 219 3.41 1.33 1.08
C ALA A 219 2.99 2.80 0.99
N THR A 220 3.41 3.59 1.96
CA THR A 220 3.20 5.03 1.92
C THR A 220 4.53 5.73 1.68
N PRO A 221 4.71 6.39 0.52
CA PRO A 221 5.98 7.00 0.17
C PRO A 221 6.44 8.04 1.19
N GLY A 222 7.73 8.04 1.45
CA GLY A 222 8.38 9.08 2.24
C GLY A 222 7.93 9.14 3.69
N LEU A 223 7.26 8.12 4.20
CA LEU A 223 7.08 7.93 5.62
C LEU A 223 8.20 7.06 6.14
N TRP A 224 9.01 7.68 6.96
CA TRP A 224 9.74 6.96 7.96
C TRP A 224 8.69 6.37 8.88
N ASN A 225 8.55 5.05 8.84
CA ASN A 225 7.87 4.41 9.93
C ASN A 225 8.83 4.53 11.13
N PRO A 226 8.52 5.33 12.16
CA PRO A 226 9.45 5.51 13.30
C PRO A 226 9.72 4.18 14.00
N GLU A 227 8.86 3.19 13.80
CA GLU A 227 9.00 1.85 14.36
C GLU A 227 10.01 0.98 13.58
N TRP A 228 10.33 1.37 12.34
CA TRP A 228 11.30 0.69 11.46
C TRP A 228 12.63 1.40 11.38
N THR A 229 12.70 2.60 11.94
CA THR A 229 13.94 3.36 12.05
C THR A 229 14.69 2.95 13.33
N SER A 230 15.91 3.45 13.49
CA SER A 230 16.82 3.14 14.60
C SER A 230 16.27 3.40 16.02
N HIS A 231 15.02 3.81 16.15
CA HIS A 231 14.36 4.14 17.42
C HIS A 231 13.01 3.44 17.63
N GLY A 232 12.62 2.52 16.75
CA GLY A 232 11.35 1.81 16.89
C GLY A 232 11.42 0.68 17.95
N PRO A 233 10.25 0.24 18.48
CA PRO A 233 10.16 -0.84 19.47
C PRO A 233 10.86 -2.14 19.03
N PHE A 234 10.84 -2.43 17.75
CA PHE A 234 11.55 -3.58 17.19
C PHE A 234 13.06 -3.46 17.36
N VAL A 235 13.61 -2.30 17.03
CA VAL A 235 15.05 -2.06 17.14
C VAL A 235 15.49 -2.13 18.61
N GLU A 236 14.68 -1.60 19.53
CA GLU A 236 14.94 -1.72 20.96
C GLU A 236 14.92 -3.19 21.42
N LYS A 237 13.92 -3.97 20.99
CA LYS A 237 13.89 -5.43 21.27
C LYS A 237 15.08 -6.19 20.69
N VAL A 238 15.56 -5.80 19.51
CA VAL A 238 16.77 -6.38 18.90
C VAL A 238 18.02 -5.93 19.67
N LYS A 239 18.12 -4.65 20.05
CA LYS A 239 19.21 -4.14 20.88
C LYS A 239 19.27 -4.84 22.22
N ASP A 240 18.13 -5.02 22.89
CA ASP A 240 18.03 -5.73 24.17
C ASP A 240 18.50 -7.20 24.04
N ARG A 241 18.12 -7.87 22.95
CA ARG A 241 18.60 -9.24 22.66
C ARG A 241 20.08 -9.29 22.37
N LEU A 242 20.61 -8.32 21.63
CA LEU A 242 22.04 -8.23 21.33
C LEU A 242 22.88 -7.84 22.57
N ALA A 243 22.29 -7.12 23.51
CA ALA A 243 22.92 -6.76 24.78
C ALA A 243 22.90 -7.90 25.82
N GLN A 244 22.09 -8.94 25.61
CA GLN A 244 22.08 -10.11 26.50
C GLN A 244 23.39 -10.90 26.35
N PRO A 245 24.00 -11.34 27.48
CA PRO A 245 25.19 -12.16 27.39
C PRO A 245 24.88 -13.46 26.63
N PRO A 246 25.83 -13.95 25.81
CA PRO A 246 25.63 -15.17 25.05
C PRO A 246 25.29 -16.32 25.98
N VAL A 247 24.24 -17.06 25.64
CA VAL A 247 23.82 -18.24 26.41
C VAL A 247 24.98 -19.22 26.40
N PRO A 248 25.48 -19.68 27.58
CA PRO A 248 26.57 -20.67 27.63
C PRO A 248 26.19 -21.94 26.84
N GLY A 249 26.98 -22.27 25.82
CA GLY A 249 26.74 -23.45 24.97
C GLY A 249 25.93 -23.17 23.68
N GLY A 250 25.43 -21.96 23.48
CA GLY A 250 24.87 -21.54 22.19
C GLY A 250 25.99 -21.18 21.24
N GLY A 251 26.11 -21.86 20.10
CA GLY A 251 27.03 -21.47 19.04
C GLY A 251 26.75 -20.00 18.67
N GLY A 252 27.80 -19.19 18.54
CA GLY A 252 27.68 -17.76 18.25
C GLY A 252 26.82 -17.55 17.01
N GLY A 253 25.71 -16.85 17.19
CA GLY A 253 24.85 -16.47 16.07
C GLY A 253 25.63 -15.63 15.03
N PRO A 254 25.18 -15.53 13.80
CA PRO A 254 25.87 -14.89 12.70
C PRO A 254 26.23 -13.40 12.93
N PHE A 255 25.86 -12.84 14.06
CA PHE A 255 26.16 -11.46 14.48
C PHE A 255 27.20 -11.36 15.60
N ALA A 256 27.79 -12.50 16.05
CA ALA A 256 28.76 -12.53 17.15
C ALA A 256 30.20 -12.11 16.78
N GLY A 257 30.44 -11.64 15.58
CA GLY A 257 31.77 -11.30 15.04
C GLY A 257 32.20 -9.83 15.13
N GLY A 258 31.47 -8.96 15.78
CA GLY A 258 31.77 -7.54 15.84
C GLY A 258 32.20 -7.08 17.22
N THR A 259 33.51 -7.03 17.52
CA THR A 259 34.07 -6.21 18.61
C THR A 259 33.95 -4.72 18.26
N GLY A 260 32.74 -4.21 18.14
CA GLY A 260 32.47 -2.81 17.88
C GLY A 260 32.02 -2.13 19.17
N GLY A 261 32.83 -1.17 19.61
CA GLY A 261 32.54 -0.36 20.79
C GLY A 261 31.19 0.32 20.70
N ALA A 262 30.67 0.72 21.85
CA ALA A 262 29.42 1.47 22.03
C ALA A 262 29.34 2.63 21.00
N GLY A 263 28.40 2.54 20.07
CA GLY A 263 28.19 3.58 19.05
C GLY A 263 27.98 3.09 17.62
N GLN A 264 28.14 1.81 17.32
CA GLN A 264 27.73 1.33 15.99
C GLN A 264 26.22 1.13 15.98
N SER A 265 25.52 2.06 15.33
CA SER A 265 24.14 1.85 14.96
C SER A 265 24.07 0.62 14.08
N ILE A 266 23.26 -0.35 14.47
CA ILE A 266 22.88 -1.47 13.59
C ILE A 266 22.13 -0.83 12.44
N THR A 267 22.81 -0.71 11.30
CA THR A 267 22.22 -0.20 10.08
C THR A 267 21.40 -1.34 9.50
N PHE A 268 20.12 -1.38 9.85
CA PHE A 268 19.21 -2.21 9.09
C PHE A 268 19.18 -1.69 7.64
N ILE A 269 18.94 -2.60 6.70
CA ILE A 269 18.64 -2.26 5.32
C ILE A 269 17.58 -1.15 5.36
N GLY A 270 17.92 0.06 4.89
CA GLY A 270 17.05 1.24 5.00
C GLY A 270 17.62 2.41 5.78
N ALA A 271 18.62 2.21 6.63
CA ALA A 271 19.41 3.32 7.15
C ALA A 271 20.39 3.76 6.07
N THR A 272 19.91 4.54 5.14
CA THR A 272 20.76 5.13 4.11
C THR A 272 21.75 6.08 4.75
N PRO A 273 22.98 6.15 4.23
CA PRO A 273 23.92 7.17 4.63
C PRO A 273 23.25 8.54 4.51
N LEU A 274 23.11 9.20 5.61
CA LEU A 274 22.64 10.59 5.68
C LEU A 274 23.43 11.41 4.67
N GLY A 275 22.77 11.94 3.66
CA GLY A 275 23.41 12.84 2.71
C GLY A 275 22.96 12.73 1.26
N HIS A 276 22.32 11.65 0.84
CA HIS A 276 21.79 11.57 -0.52
C HIS A 276 20.30 11.95 -0.56
N PRO A 277 19.89 13.00 -1.31
CA PRO A 277 18.51 13.50 -1.26
C PRO A 277 17.45 12.49 -1.77
N LEU A 278 17.85 11.50 -2.56
CA LEU A 278 16.95 10.45 -3.06
C LEU A 278 16.87 9.25 -2.13
N ALA A 279 17.79 9.07 -1.22
CA ALA A 279 17.84 7.91 -0.35
C ALA A 279 16.61 7.79 0.57
N PRO A 280 16.11 8.86 1.21
CA PRO A 280 14.89 8.82 2.00
C PRO A 280 13.63 8.53 1.17
N ILE A 281 13.69 8.71 -0.14
CA ILE A 281 12.56 8.49 -1.05
C ILE A 281 12.55 7.04 -1.55
N LEU A 282 13.71 6.49 -1.87
CA LEU A 282 13.83 5.19 -2.52
C LEU A 282 13.87 4.02 -1.53
N ALA A 283 14.61 4.15 -0.44
CA ALA A 283 14.82 3.06 0.51
C ALA A 283 13.54 2.58 1.20
N PRO A 284 12.65 3.44 1.72
CA PRO A 284 11.42 2.98 2.37
C PRO A 284 10.48 2.21 1.47
N TRP A 285 10.51 2.46 0.18
CA TRP A 285 9.67 1.76 -0.78
C TRP A 285 10.09 0.31 -0.96
N LEU A 286 11.37 0.13 -1.25
CA LEU A 286 11.92 -1.19 -1.48
C LEU A 286 11.83 -2.04 -0.20
N ASP A 287 12.22 -1.47 0.93
CA ASP A 287 12.23 -2.16 2.21
C ASP A 287 10.83 -2.58 2.67
N ASN A 288 9.85 -1.70 2.53
CA ASN A 288 8.48 -2.02 2.90
C ASN A 288 7.88 -3.15 2.06
N HIS A 289 8.16 -3.17 0.75
CA HIS A 289 7.66 -4.22 -0.13
C HIS A 289 8.37 -5.55 0.10
N MET A 290 9.69 -5.53 0.24
CA MET A 290 10.49 -6.71 0.60
C MET A 290 10.04 -7.29 1.94
N PHE A 291 9.78 -6.41 2.93
CA PHE A 291 9.33 -6.86 4.24
C PHE A 291 7.93 -7.49 4.17
N VAL A 292 6.98 -6.88 3.46
CA VAL A 292 5.64 -7.44 3.30
C VAL A 292 5.67 -8.75 2.54
N ALA A 293 6.42 -8.84 1.46
CA ALA A 293 6.58 -10.08 0.73
C ALA A 293 7.17 -11.17 1.65
N SER A 294 8.24 -10.83 2.39
CA SER A 294 8.84 -11.73 3.36
C SER A 294 7.86 -12.17 4.44
N THR A 295 7.06 -11.24 4.97
CA THR A 295 6.09 -11.52 6.04
C THR A 295 4.92 -12.37 5.55
N LEU A 296 4.29 -11.99 4.44
CA LEU A 296 3.07 -12.65 3.95
C LEU A 296 3.36 -13.92 3.16
N ILE A 297 4.50 -14.02 2.50
CA ILE A 297 4.86 -15.16 1.66
C ILE A 297 5.79 -16.10 2.42
N GLY A 298 6.94 -15.59 2.91
CA GLY A 298 8.00 -16.40 3.52
C GLY A 298 7.82 -16.72 5.00
N PHE A 299 6.96 -16.00 5.73
CA PHE A 299 6.72 -16.21 7.16
C PHE A 299 5.40 -16.93 7.44
N THR A 300 4.98 -17.81 6.55
CA THR A 300 3.88 -18.76 6.76
C THR A 300 2.46 -18.19 6.77
N VAL A 301 2.24 -16.90 6.56
CA VAL A 301 0.87 -16.35 6.51
C VAL A 301 0.11 -16.97 5.33
N MET A 302 0.68 -16.90 4.12
CA MET A 302 0.06 -17.51 2.94
C MET A 302 0.00 -19.03 2.99
N GLU A 303 0.93 -19.68 3.68
CA GLU A 303 0.89 -21.12 3.90
C GLU A 303 -0.28 -21.53 4.79
N ARG A 304 -0.60 -20.73 5.82
CA ARG A 304 -1.72 -20.99 6.73
C ARG A 304 -3.08 -20.58 6.14
N TYR A 305 -3.07 -19.60 5.23
CA TYR A 305 -4.27 -19.05 4.58
C TYR A 305 -4.10 -19.06 3.04
N PRO A 306 -4.02 -20.24 2.42
CA PRO A 306 -3.65 -20.39 1.01
C PRO A 306 -4.66 -19.82 0.02
N ALA A 307 -5.93 -19.68 0.41
CA ALA A 307 -6.97 -19.09 -0.43
C ALA A 307 -7.10 -17.56 -0.24
N MET A 308 -6.34 -16.98 0.71
CA MET A 308 -6.32 -15.55 0.92
C MET A 308 -5.77 -14.83 -0.32
N LYS A 309 -6.37 -13.71 -0.66
CA LYS A 309 -5.97 -12.87 -1.79
C LYS A 309 -5.16 -11.67 -1.29
N VAL A 310 -4.00 -11.44 -1.89
CA VAL A 310 -3.11 -10.34 -1.53
C VAL A 310 -2.71 -9.55 -2.78
N VAL A 311 -2.75 -8.23 -2.69
CA VAL A 311 -2.12 -7.34 -3.66
C VAL A 311 -1.08 -6.50 -2.93
N VAL A 312 0.17 -6.51 -3.40
CA VAL A 312 1.20 -5.59 -2.94
C VAL A 312 1.27 -4.45 -3.95
N ALA A 313 0.57 -3.37 -3.64
CA ALA A 313 0.46 -2.20 -4.51
C ALA A 313 1.66 -1.25 -4.36
N HIS A 314 1.87 -0.39 -5.34
CA HIS A 314 2.81 0.73 -5.31
C HIS A 314 4.30 0.36 -5.14
N GLY A 315 4.72 -0.85 -5.48
CA GLY A 315 6.09 -1.29 -5.21
C GLY A 315 6.89 -1.75 -6.41
N LYS A 316 6.30 -1.71 -7.59
CA LYS A 316 6.86 -2.42 -8.74
C LYS A 316 6.87 -3.93 -8.52
N ALA A 317 7.25 -4.69 -9.54
CA ALA A 317 7.22 -6.15 -9.47
C ALA A 317 8.57 -6.78 -9.80
N SER A 318 9.46 -6.04 -10.46
CA SER A 318 10.73 -6.58 -10.96
C SER A 318 11.70 -7.08 -9.88
N TRP A 319 11.48 -6.70 -8.64
CA TRP A 319 12.33 -7.09 -7.50
C TRP A 319 11.99 -8.48 -6.91
N MET A 320 10.83 -9.04 -7.25
CA MET A 320 10.32 -10.22 -6.56
C MET A 320 11.25 -11.43 -6.69
N GLN A 321 11.83 -11.66 -7.86
CA GLN A 321 12.73 -12.80 -8.06
C GLN A 321 13.93 -12.76 -7.11
N GLU A 322 14.56 -11.60 -6.97
CA GLU A 322 15.70 -11.41 -6.04
C GLU A 322 15.28 -11.65 -4.58
N VAL A 323 14.05 -11.23 -4.23
CA VAL A 323 13.54 -11.43 -2.86
C VAL A 323 13.27 -12.90 -2.59
N LEU A 324 12.66 -13.64 -3.53
CA LEU A 324 12.40 -15.07 -3.38
C LEU A 324 13.71 -15.84 -3.15
N GLU A 325 14.75 -15.58 -3.94
CA GLU A 325 16.07 -16.20 -3.77
C GLU A 325 16.67 -15.92 -2.38
N LYS A 326 16.57 -14.67 -1.90
CA LYS A 326 17.02 -14.29 -0.56
C LYS A 326 16.19 -14.93 0.55
N MET A 327 14.88 -15.03 0.36
CA MET A 327 13.98 -15.66 1.34
C MET A 327 14.30 -17.15 1.46
N GLU A 328 14.49 -17.86 0.37
CA GLU A 328 14.86 -19.26 0.37
C GLU A 328 16.15 -19.50 1.17
N ALA A 329 17.17 -18.69 0.95
CA ALA A 329 18.41 -18.77 1.71
C ALA A 329 18.18 -18.45 3.22
N SER A 330 17.36 -17.43 3.52
CA SER A 330 17.13 -16.96 4.88
C SER A 330 16.28 -17.92 5.71
N THR A 331 15.24 -18.53 5.13
CA THR A 331 14.36 -19.48 5.83
C THR A 331 15.12 -20.72 6.30
N ARG A 332 16.14 -21.13 5.54
CA ARG A 332 17.02 -22.27 5.92
C ARG A 332 18.01 -21.93 7.04
N VAL A 333 18.43 -20.66 7.12
CA VAL A 333 19.53 -20.25 8.02
C VAL A 333 19.01 -19.60 9.30
N ILE A 334 17.84 -18.96 9.31
CA ILE A 334 17.32 -18.18 10.43
C ILE A 334 15.91 -18.65 10.86
N PRO A 335 15.73 -19.90 11.28
CA PRO A 335 14.42 -20.41 11.69
C PRO A 335 13.87 -19.75 12.97
N LEU A 336 14.70 -19.02 13.71
CA LEU A 336 14.35 -18.44 15.02
C LEU A 336 13.48 -17.18 14.94
N LEU A 337 13.29 -16.58 13.77
CA LEU A 337 12.49 -15.38 13.60
C LEU A 337 11.01 -15.67 13.28
N HIS A 338 10.64 -16.93 13.14
CA HIS A 338 9.29 -17.32 12.78
C HIS A 338 8.43 -17.62 14.01
N HIS A 339 7.21 -17.10 14.05
CA HIS A 339 6.19 -17.53 15.03
C HIS A 339 5.70 -18.94 14.74
N TYR A 340 5.75 -19.35 13.49
CA TYR A 340 5.32 -20.65 13.01
C TYR A 340 6.42 -21.31 12.18
N PRO A 341 6.52 -22.65 12.18
CA PRO A 341 7.43 -23.36 11.31
C PRO A 341 7.15 -23.05 9.84
N VAL A 342 8.17 -22.86 9.05
CA VAL A 342 8.07 -22.78 7.58
C VAL A 342 8.15 -24.17 7.03
N SER A 343 7.13 -24.64 6.32
CA SER A 343 7.08 -25.98 5.72
C SER A 343 7.10 -25.97 4.19
N THR A 344 6.68 -24.85 3.59
CA THR A 344 6.60 -24.68 2.14
C THR A 344 7.67 -23.69 1.66
N GLU A 345 8.35 -24.00 0.57
CA GLU A 345 9.35 -23.10 -0.01
C GLU A 345 8.68 -21.78 -0.48
N PRO A 346 9.33 -20.62 -0.28
CA PRO A 346 8.78 -19.33 -0.66
C PRO A 346 8.35 -19.23 -2.13
N GLU A 347 9.11 -19.84 -3.03
CA GLU A 347 8.79 -19.86 -4.46
C GLU A 347 7.51 -20.65 -4.74
N GLU A 348 7.29 -21.78 -4.07
CA GLU A 348 6.06 -22.56 -4.19
C GLU A 348 4.83 -21.79 -3.68
N VAL A 349 4.98 -21.10 -2.54
CA VAL A 349 3.92 -20.21 -2.03
C VAL A 349 3.64 -19.07 -3.01
N TRP A 350 4.69 -18.51 -3.62
CA TRP A 350 4.54 -17.48 -4.64
C TRP A 350 3.82 -18.00 -5.88
N GLU A 351 4.23 -19.12 -6.43
CA GLU A 351 3.65 -19.66 -7.67
C GLU A 351 2.17 -20.03 -7.51
N HIS A 352 1.82 -20.68 -6.41
CA HIS A 352 0.49 -21.21 -6.16
C HIS A 352 -0.41 -20.27 -5.36
N GLY A 353 0.14 -19.31 -4.65
CA GLY A 353 -0.60 -18.34 -3.84
C GLY A 353 -1.32 -17.27 -4.67
N ASN A 354 -2.38 -16.71 -4.10
CA ASN A 354 -3.14 -15.62 -4.68
C ASN A 354 -2.49 -14.24 -4.37
N VAL A 355 -1.20 -14.14 -4.64
CA VAL A 355 -0.42 -12.89 -4.46
C VAL A 355 -0.19 -12.25 -5.82
N MET A 356 -0.46 -10.95 -5.90
CA MET A 356 -0.17 -10.14 -7.08
C MET A 356 0.59 -8.88 -6.69
N LEU A 357 1.42 -8.37 -7.59
CA LEU A 357 2.21 -7.16 -7.40
C LEU A 357 1.70 -6.03 -8.30
N GLY A 358 1.65 -4.82 -7.77
CA GLY A 358 1.47 -3.63 -8.58
C GLY A 358 2.69 -3.38 -9.46
N PHE A 359 2.48 -3.12 -10.76
CA PHE A 359 3.57 -2.86 -11.69
C PHE A 359 3.43 -1.53 -12.43
N ASP A 360 4.56 -1.02 -12.85
CA ASP A 360 4.68 0.14 -13.73
C ASP A 360 5.00 -0.30 -15.16
N ALA A 361 4.38 0.33 -16.15
CA ALA A 361 4.64 0.01 -17.55
C ALA A 361 6.08 0.33 -18.02
N GLU A 362 6.82 1.10 -17.24
CA GLU A 362 8.24 1.42 -17.43
C GLU A 362 9.19 0.31 -16.99
N GLU A 363 8.71 -0.71 -16.26
CA GLU A 363 9.57 -1.78 -15.75
C GLU A 363 10.16 -2.64 -16.87
N ARG A 364 11.46 -2.48 -17.09
CA ARG A 364 12.17 -3.14 -18.19
C ARG A 364 12.14 -4.66 -18.11
N MET A 365 12.10 -5.22 -16.89
CA MET A 365 12.02 -6.68 -16.72
C MET A 365 10.68 -7.22 -17.20
N ILE A 366 9.58 -6.55 -16.86
CA ILE A 366 8.24 -6.91 -17.33
C ILE A 366 8.14 -6.79 -18.85
N GLN A 367 8.71 -5.72 -19.43
CA GLN A 367 8.74 -5.54 -20.88
C GLN A 367 9.54 -6.63 -21.62
N LYS A 368 10.65 -7.12 -21.02
CA LYS A 368 11.53 -8.11 -21.62
C LYS A 368 11.08 -9.55 -21.39
N LEU A 369 10.47 -9.82 -20.24
CA LEU A 369 10.07 -11.15 -19.78
C LEU A 369 8.58 -11.16 -19.40
N PRO A 370 7.68 -10.69 -20.28
CA PRO A 370 6.27 -10.51 -19.93
C PRO A 370 5.58 -11.83 -19.56
N GLN A 371 6.04 -12.98 -20.05
CA GLN A 371 5.47 -14.29 -19.72
C GLN A 371 5.66 -14.63 -18.24
N ASP A 372 6.80 -14.26 -17.66
CA ASP A 372 7.15 -14.60 -16.28
C ASP A 372 6.34 -13.77 -15.27
N PHE A 373 5.92 -12.57 -15.67
CA PHE A 373 5.19 -11.65 -14.81
C PHE A 373 3.69 -11.57 -15.07
N ALA A 374 3.24 -11.83 -16.31
CA ALA A 374 1.88 -11.47 -16.73
C ALA A 374 0.74 -12.08 -15.90
N HIS A 375 0.96 -13.14 -15.16
CA HIS A 375 -0.04 -13.79 -14.33
C HIS A 375 0.05 -13.40 -12.84
N LYS A 376 1.02 -12.56 -12.48
CA LYS A 376 1.31 -12.16 -11.10
C LYS A 376 1.31 -10.64 -10.87
N VAL A 377 0.95 -9.86 -11.89
CA VAL A 377 0.97 -8.40 -11.78
C VAL A 377 -0.39 -7.77 -12.09
N VAL A 378 -0.63 -6.62 -11.47
CA VAL A 378 -1.79 -5.75 -11.71
C VAL A 378 -1.29 -4.32 -11.95
N TRP A 379 -1.89 -3.62 -12.91
CA TRP A 379 -1.54 -2.25 -13.21
C TRP A 379 -2.21 -1.26 -12.26
N GLY A 380 -1.48 -0.20 -11.88
CA GLY A 380 -1.99 0.93 -11.11
C GLY A 380 -1.55 2.27 -11.69
N SER A 381 -2.48 3.22 -11.78
CA SER A 381 -2.20 4.56 -12.29
C SER A 381 -1.47 5.44 -11.29
N ARG A 382 -1.68 5.21 -10.01
CA ARG A 382 -1.33 6.09 -8.90
C ARG A 382 -1.98 7.48 -8.95
N TYR A 383 -3.01 7.62 -9.79
CA TYR A 383 -3.79 8.86 -9.86
C TYR A 383 -4.33 9.25 -8.46
N PRO A 384 -4.27 10.50 -8.05
CA PRO A 384 -3.75 11.69 -8.72
C PRO A 384 -2.36 12.12 -8.23
N HIS A 385 -1.53 11.18 -7.79
CA HIS A 385 -0.22 11.47 -7.22
C HIS A 385 0.75 11.99 -8.29
N HIS A 386 1.87 12.56 -7.82
CA HIS A 386 2.86 13.22 -8.68
C HIS A 386 3.52 12.29 -9.71
N ASP A 387 3.51 11.00 -9.46
CA ASP A 387 4.10 9.94 -10.28
C ASP A 387 3.05 9.12 -11.04
N ALA A 388 1.84 9.65 -11.19
CA ALA A 388 0.78 9.00 -11.91
C ALA A 388 1.04 8.89 -13.41
N ALA A 389 0.40 7.89 -14.03
CA ALA A 389 0.42 7.68 -15.48
C ALA A 389 -0.96 7.28 -15.99
N SER A 390 -1.28 7.65 -17.24
CA SER A 390 -2.52 7.20 -17.87
C SER A 390 -2.41 5.75 -18.37
N ALA A 391 -3.56 5.08 -18.51
CA ALA A 391 -3.61 3.77 -19.16
C ALA A 391 -3.16 3.84 -20.62
N TRP A 392 -3.43 4.96 -21.30
CA TRP A 392 -2.97 5.15 -22.68
C TRP A 392 -1.46 5.17 -22.80
N ASP A 393 -0.76 5.81 -21.86
CA ASP A 393 0.71 5.83 -21.81
C ASP A 393 1.26 4.45 -21.48
N ALA A 394 0.66 3.75 -20.51
CA ALA A 394 1.04 2.39 -20.15
C ALA A 394 0.90 1.42 -21.34
N LEU A 395 -0.24 1.47 -22.04
CA LEU A 395 -0.49 0.65 -23.24
C LEU A 395 0.50 0.98 -24.37
N ALA A 396 0.77 2.26 -24.60
CA ALA A 396 1.74 2.67 -25.63
C ALA A 396 3.16 2.14 -25.34
N ARG A 397 3.57 2.16 -24.07
CA ARG A 397 4.89 1.64 -23.63
C ARG A 397 4.99 0.13 -23.78
N LEU A 398 3.99 -0.61 -23.32
CA LEU A 398 3.98 -2.09 -23.41
C LEU A 398 3.94 -2.55 -24.88
N ARG A 399 3.10 -1.93 -25.71
CA ARG A 399 3.04 -2.19 -27.16
C ARG A 399 4.34 -1.82 -27.86
N GLY A 400 4.93 -0.67 -27.50
CA GLY A 400 6.23 -0.23 -28.02
C GLY A 400 7.38 -1.17 -27.66
N ALA A 401 7.25 -1.90 -26.56
CA ALA A 401 8.17 -2.95 -26.16
C ALA A 401 7.84 -4.33 -26.77
N ASN A 402 6.86 -4.41 -27.68
CA ASN A 402 6.37 -5.63 -28.33
C ASN A 402 5.83 -6.68 -27.34
N VAL A 403 5.27 -6.27 -26.20
CA VAL A 403 4.56 -7.18 -25.31
C VAL A 403 3.29 -7.69 -26.02
N PRO A 404 3.02 -9.00 -26.04
CA PRO A 404 1.84 -9.55 -26.72
C PRO A 404 0.52 -9.01 -26.13
N GLU A 405 -0.43 -8.62 -26.98
CA GLU A 405 -1.70 -8.03 -26.56
C GLU A 405 -2.50 -8.86 -25.55
N PRO A 406 -2.54 -10.21 -25.63
CA PRO A 406 -3.22 -11.02 -24.60
C PRO A 406 -2.58 -10.89 -23.21
N LEU A 407 -1.25 -10.71 -23.14
CA LEU A 407 -0.55 -10.50 -21.86
C LEU A 407 -0.80 -9.08 -21.34
N ILE A 408 -0.84 -8.09 -22.24
CA ILE A 408 -1.22 -6.71 -21.87
C ILE A 408 -2.64 -6.69 -21.28
N ALA A 409 -3.62 -7.29 -21.95
CA ALA A 409 -5.00 -7.38 -21.46
C ALA A 409 -5.08 -8.04 -20.09
N ARG A 410 -4.29 -9.09 -19.89
CA ARG A 410 -4.22 -9.78 -18.60
C ARG A 410 -3.66 -8.89 -17.50
N MET A 411 -2.52 -8.25 -17.72
CA MET A 411 -1.84 -7.38 -16.76
C MET A 411 -2.62 -6.10 -16.44
N MET A 412 -3.25 -5.50 -17.46
CA MET A 412 -3.95 -4.22 -17.35
C MET A 412 -5.38 -4.35 -16.79
N GLY A 413 -5.95 -5.57 -16.73
CA GLY A 413 -7.33 -5.72 -16.25
C GLY A 413 -7.72 -7.12 -15.81
N GLY A 414 -7.36 -8.16 -16.57
CA GLY A 414 -7.80 -9.54 -16.33
C GLY A 414 -7.42 -10.07 -14.93
N ASN A 415 -6.19 -9.83 -14.51
CA ASN A 415 -5.71 -10.23 -13.18
C ASN A 415 -6.46 -9.49 -12.06
N ALA A 416 -6.67 -8.18 -12.22
CA ALA A 416 -7.39 -7.38 -11.24
C ALA A 416 -8.86 -7.82 -11.12
N ALA A 417 -9.52 -8.11 -12.22
CA ALA A 417 -10.89 -8.63 -12.20
C ALA A 417 -11.00 -9.94 -11.41
N GLN A 418 -10.04 -10.85 -11.60
CA GLN A 418 -9.96 -12.10 -10.83
C GLN A 418 -9.63 -11.85 -9.36
N GLN A 419 -8.65 -10.99 -9.10
CA GLN A 419 -8.16 -10.70 -7.75
C GLN A 419 -9.23 -10.04 -6.88
N PHE A 420 -9.92 -9.05 -7.42
CA PHE A 420 -10.94 -8.29 -6.70
C PHE A 420 -12.36 -8.84 -6.88
N ALA A 421 -12.52 -10.00 -7.51
CA ALA A 421 -13.80 -10.66 -7.77
C ALA A 421 -14.82 -9.72 -8.43
N ILE A 422 -14.39 -9.05 -9.52
CA ILE A 422 -15.23 -8.12 -10.28
C ILE A 422 -15.70 -8.84 -11.54
N GLU A 423 -17.01 -8.79 -11.77
CA GLU A 423 -17.56 -9.30 -13.02
C GLU A 423 -17.10 -8.42 -14.18
N SER A 424 -16.47 -9.03 -15.18
CA SER A 424 -16.02 -8.34 -16.39
C SER A 424 -17.20 -8.13 -17.35
N GLN A 425 -18.16 -7.28 -16.97
CA GLN A 425 -19.15 -6.80 -17.91
C GLN A 425 -18.55 -5.63 -18.69
N ARG A 426 -18.52 -5.76 -20.03
CA ARG A 426 -18.28 -4.58 -20.89
C ARG A 426 -19.41 -3.60 -20.64
N VAL A 427 -19.10 -2.48 -19.98
CA VAL A 427 -20.03 -1.35 -19.92
C VAL A 427 -20.01 -0.73 -21.32
N PRO A 428 -21.14 -0.65 -22.05
CA PRO A 428 -21.18 0.06 -23.30
C PRO A 428 -20.80 1.52 -23.06
N VAL A 429 -19.78 2.00 -23.72
CA VAL A 429 -19.47 3.42 -23.76
C VAL A 429 -20.63 4.12 -24.48
N ALA A 430 -21.35 4.98 -23.76
CA ALA A 430 -22.46 5.77 -24.27
C ALA A 430 -21.96 6.92 -25.14
#